data_99826f3a8e71bf2aec4d755307449f9d
#
_entry.id   99826f3a8e71bf2aec4d755307449f9d
#
_cell.length_a   1.000
_cell.length_b   1.000
_cell.length_c   1.000
_cell.angle_alpha   90.00
_cell.angle_beta   90.00
_cell.angle_gamma   90.00
#
_symmetry.space_group_name_H-M   'P 1'
#
loop_
_entity.id
_entity.type
_entity.pdbx_description
1 polymer ?
#
loop_
_entity_poly.entity_id
_entity_poly.type
_entity_poly.pdbx_seq_one_letter_code
_entity_poly.pdbx_strand_id
1 'polypeptide(L)'
;NEVRKTADYNFFLKNTLGILEKAKGSNTDIMFNMVVLKENYHQMSEMLKLCDEIGVKYLNINPMNIVARTDLDNSYYDFYLSKDFKTEYFKTKEMASKYPNVELTFYYFESPASFKKCRFMWNYFYITWDGFVPPCCAKPFPKEKHFGNVFEQPLIEILNTKDYQEFRQDWFDEKNPEFCDKCFNMNLPAITKE
;
A
#
# COMPACT_ATOMS: atom_id res chain seq x y z
N ASN A 1 -16.33 2.25 14.76
CA ASN A 1 -15.98 1.32 13.66
C ASN A 1 -16.73 1.60 12.35
N GLU A 2 -16.73 2.88 11.93
CA GLU A 2 -17.39 3.27 10.68
C GLU A 2 -16.74 2.62 9.45
N VAL A 3 -15.41 2.46 9.47
CA VAL A 3 -14.64 1.87 8.37
C VAL A 3 -14.72 0.34 8.32
N ARG A 4 -14.77 -0.30 9.48
CA ARG A 4 -14.87 -1.77 9.60
C ARG A 4 -16.05 -2.14 10.49
N LYS A 5 -17.21 -2.34 9.89
CA LYS A 5 -18.48 -2.57 10.59
C LYS A 5 -18.50 -3.72 11.59
N THR A 6 -17.63 -4.72 11.42
CA THR A 6 -17.56 -5.92 12.29
C THR A 6 -16.30 -5.96 13.16
N ALA A 7 -15.46 -4.91 13.13
CA ALA A 7 -14.23 -4.91 13.91
C ALA A 7 -14.50 -4.50 15.36
N ASP A 8 -13.97 -5.31 16.29
CA ASP A 8 -13.93 -5.01 17.72
C ASP A 8 -12.52 -4.51 18.08
N TYR A 9 -12.42 -3.26 18.49
CA TYR A 9 -11.16 -2.64 18.88
C TYR A 9 -10.52 -3.31 20.10
N ASN A 10 -11.30 -3.66 21.11
CA ASN A 10 -10.79 -4.28 22.33
C ASN A 10 -10.25 -5.70 22.04
N PHE A 11 -10.96 -6.45 21.19
CA PHE A 11 -10.50 -7.76 20.72
C PHE A 11 -9.20 -7.64 19.91
N PHE A 12 -9.12 -6.68 18.99
CA PHE A 12 -7.90 -6.40 18.22
C PHE A 12 -6.74 -6.06 19.16
N LEU A 13 -6.92 -5.12 20.09
CA LEU A 13 -5.87 -4.70 21.03
C LEU A 13 -5.39 -5.86 21.91
N LYS A 14 -6.32 -6.62 22.48
CA LYS A 14 -6.00 -7.81 23.28
C LYS A 14 -5.15 -8.82 22.51
N ASN A 15 -5.52 -9.12 21.28
CA ASN A 15 -4.77 -10.06 20.45
C ASN A 15 -3.38 -9.51 20.10
N THR A 16 -3.28 -8.22 19.78
CA THR A 16 -2.00 -7.57 19.50
C THR A 16 -1.06 -7.65 20.70
N LEU A 17 -1.54 -7.32 21.90
CA LEU A 17 -0.75 -7.42 23.13
C LEU A 17 -0.29 -8.87 23.38
N GLY A 18 -1.16 -9.86 23.14
CA GLY A 18 -0.82 -11.28 23.24
C GLY A 18 0.26 -11.73 22.24
N ILE A 19 0.24 -11.19 21.02
CA ILE A 19 1.26 -11.47 20.00
C ILE A 19 2.58 -10.81 20.38
N LEU A 20 2.56 -9.54 20.79
CA LEU A 20 3.75 -8.80 21.23
C LEU A 20 4.45 -9.51 22.41
N GLU A 21 3.68 -10.02 23.38
CA GLU A 21 4.24 -10.78 24.50
C GLU A 21 4.94 -12.06 24.02
N LYS A 22 4.33 -12.80 23.10
CA LYS A 22 4.90 -14.04 22.52
C LYS A 22 6.10 -13.76 21.62
N ALA A 23 6.19 -12.58 21.02
CA ALA A 23 7.31 -12.18 20.16
C ALA A 23 8.55 -11.76 20.98
N LYS A 24 8.42 -11.50 22.29
CA LYS A 24 9.55 -11.14 23.13
C LYS A 24 10.64 -12.20 23.10
N GLY A 25 11.86 -11.78 22.83
CA GLY A 25 13.02 -12.66 22.74
C GLY A 25 13.10 -13.53 21.47
N SER A 26 12.19 -13.33 20.52
CA SER A 26 12.24 -13.93 19.19
C SER A 26 12.80 -12.95 18.16
N ASN A 27 13.06 -13.45 16.93
CA ASN A 27 13.42 -12.62 15.78
C ASN A 27 12.19 -12.11 15.00
N THR A 28 11.04 -12.00 15.65
CA THR A 28 9.79 -11.57 15.02
C THR A 28 9.50 -10.13 15.38
N ASP A 29 9.42 -9.27 14.38
CA ASP A 29 8.96 -7.90 14.53
C ASP A 29 7.47 -7.78 14.15
N ILE A 30 6.75 -6.97 14.91
CA ILE A 30 5.34 -6.65 14.64
C ILE A 30 5.27 -5.26 14.02
N MET A 31 4.58 -5.18 12.89
CA MET A 31 4.37 -3.96 12.14
C MET A 31 2.88 -3.64 12.04
N PHE A 32 2.52 -2.39 12.26
CA PHE A 32 1.19 -1.88 11.95
C PHE A 32 1.17 -1.23 10.58
N ASN A 33 0.13 -1.56 9.80
CA ASN A 33 -0.17 -0.89 8.54
C ASN A 33 -1.51 -0.16 8.67
N MET A 34 -1.46 1.17 8.68
CA MET A 34 -2.64 2.02 8.66
C MET A 34 -2.93 2.45 7.23
N VAL A 35 -4.07 2.03 6.69
CA VAL A 35 -4.58 2.61 5.43
C VAL A 35 -5.33 3.88 5.77
N VAL A 36 -4.87 4.99 5.21
CA VAL A 36 -5.46 6.31 5.48
C VAL A 36 -6.57 6.62 4.49
N LEU A 37 -7.72 6.98 5.05
CA LEU A 37 -8.95 7.33 4.36
C LEU A 37 -9.41 8.74 4.79
N LYS A 38 -10.40 9.29 4.08
CA LYS A 38 -11.06 10.55 4.48
C LYS A 38 -11.68 10.48 5.88
N GLU A 39 -12.06 9.29 6.31
CA GLU A 39 -12.74 9.04 7.59
C GLU A 39 -11.78 8.88 8.77
N ASN A 40 -10.50 8.56 8.54
CA ASN A 40 -9.58 8.20 9.63
C ASN A 40 -8.22 8.94 9.63
N TYR A 41 -7.96 9.83 8.66
CA TYR A 41 -6.66 10.51 8.56
C TYR A 41 -6.25 11.27 9.83
N HIS A 42 -7.23 11.81 10.55
CA HIS A 42 -7.02 12.52 11.80
C HIS A 42 -6.50 11.66 12.95
N GLN A 43 -6.49 10.32 12.77
CA GLN A 43 -6.01 9.36 13.76
C GLN A 43 -4.54 8.95 13.56
N MET A 44 -3.83 9.51 12.58
CA MET A 44 -2.43 9.11 12.30
C MET A 44 -1.51 9.35 13.51
N SER A 45 -1.63 10.51 14.15
CA SER A 45 -0.81 10.83 15.34
C SER A 45 -1.22 10.02 16.58
N GLU A 46 -2.47 9.63 16.70
CA GLU A 46 -2.94 8.74 17.78
C GLU A 46 -2.43 7.31 17.57
N MET A 47 -2.40 6.84 16.32
CA MET A 47 -1.84 5.54 16.00
C MET A 47 -0.34 5.46 16.31
N LEU A 48 0.42 6.52 16.04
CA LEU A 48 1.84 6.60 16.40
C LEU A 48 2.05 6.49 17.92
N LYS A 49 1.25 7.21 18.73
CA LYS A 49 1.26 7.09 20.19
C LYS A 49 0.94 5.67 20.65
N LEU A 50 -0.11 5.09 20.11
CA LEU A 50 -0.52 3.73 20.44
C LEU A 50 0.60 2.72 20.17
N CYS A 51 1.30 2.85 19.02
CA CYS A 51 2.44 1.99 18.70
C CYS A 51 3.52 2.04 19.78
N ASP A 52 3.90 3.25 20.21
CA ASP A 52 4.90 3.44 21.27
C ASP A 52 4.42 2.87 22.61
N GLU A 53 3.19 3.17 23.00
CA GLU A 53 2.58 2.71 24.27
C GLU A 53 2.54 1.18 24.40
N ILE A 54 2.25 0.47 23.30
CA ILE A 54 2.12 -1.00 23.32
C ILE A 54 3.38 -1.74 22.84
N GLY A 55 4.41 -1.02 22.40
CA GLY A 55 5.71 -1.59 21.99
C GLY A 55 5.72 -2.12 20.54
N VAL A 56 4.90 -1.59 19.64
CA VAL A 56 4.99 -1.84 18.21
C VAL A 56 6.08 -0.97 17.60
N LYS A 57 7.09 -1.60 16.98
CA LYS A 57 8.28 -0.88 16.47
C LYS A 57 8.08 -0.20 15.13
N TYR A 58 7.17 -0.71 14.28
CA TYR A 58 7.03 -0.26 12.90
C TYR A 58 5.59 0.18 12.63
N LEU A 59 5.42 1.42 12.20
CA LEU A 59 4.15 1.96 11.74
C LEU A 59 4.27 2.43 10.30
N ASN A 60 3.59 1.74 9.39
CA ASN A 60 3.45 2.16 8.01
C ASN A 60 2.11 2.84 7.79
N ILE A 61 2.13 4.04 7.23
CA ILE A 61 0.95 4.77 6.82
C ILE A 61 0.87 4.74 5.30
N ASN A 62 -0.21 4.19 4.77
CA ASN A 62 -0.38 3.91 3.35
C ASN A 62 -1.62 4.62 2.80
N PRO A 63 -1.59 5.07 1.53
CA PRO A 63 -2.81 5.52 0.85
C PRO A 63 -3.76 4.36 0.59
N MET A 64 -5.03 4.68 0.40
CA MET A 64 -5.99 3.70 -0.09
C MET A 64 -5.68 3.30 -1.53
N ASN A 65 -5.71 2.00 -1.81
CA ASN A 65 -5.69 1.50 -3.17
C ASN A 65 -7.12 1.41 -3.72
N ILE A 66 -7.44 2.23 -4.71
CA ILE A 66 -8.79 2.32 -5.27
C ILE A 66 -8.99 1.50 -6.56
N VAL A 67 -8.01 0.70 -6.97
CA VAL A 67 -8.07 -0.04 -8.25
C VAL A 67 -9.27 -0.99 -8.36
N ALA A 68 -9.80 -1.49 -7.23
CA ALA A 68 -10.97 -2.36 -7.18
C ALA A 68 -12.29 -1.61 -6.93
N ARG A 69 -12.26 -0.29 -6.76
CA ARG A 69 -13.44 0.52 -6.44
C ARG A 69 -14.07 1.06 -7.73
N THR A 70 -15.28 0.58 -8.03
CA THR A 70 -16.04 1.04 -9.21
C THR A 70 -16.72 2.40 -8.97
N ASP A 71 -16.93 2.76 -7.72
CA ASP A 71 -17.56 4.00 -7.25
C ASP A 71 -16.57 5.16 -7.02
N LEU A 72 -15.27 4.92 -7.21
CA LEU A 72 -14.21 5.93 -7.07
C LEU A 72 -13.42 6.07 -8.37
N ASP A 73 -12.92 7.26 -8.60
CA ASP A 73 -11.98 7.61 -9.68
C ASP A 73 -10.71 8.26 -9.10
N ASN A 74 -9.79 8.67 -9.96
CA ASN A 74 -8.51 9.23 -9.56
C ASN A 74 -8.62 10.53 -8.74
N SER A 75 -9.75 11.26 -8.81
CA SER A 75 -9.98 12.46 -7.99
C SER A 75 -10.05 12.14 -6.49
N TYR A 76 -10.22 10.88 -6.12
CA TYR A 76 -10.11 10.47 -4.72
C TYR A 76 -8.76 10.84 -4.11
N TYR A 77 -7.68 10.79 -4.91
CA TYR A 77 -6.33 11.10 -4.45
C TYR A 77 -6.10 12.60 -4.17
N ASP A 78 -6.96 13.50 -4.68
CA ASP A 78 -6.90 14.94 -4.40
C ASP A 78 -7.14 15.23 -2.91
N PHE A 79 -7.85 14.32 -2.21
CA PHE A 79 -8.00 14.40 -0.76
C PHE A 79 -6.66 14.52 -0.04
N TYR A 80 -5.63 13.80 -0.49
CA TYR A 80 -4.29 13.85 0.14
C TYR A 80 -3.55 15.19 -0.08
N LEU A 81 -4.07 16.05 -0.97
CA LEU A 81 -3.60 17.43 -1.13
C LEU A 81 -4.36 18.43 -0.26
N SER A 82 -5.46 18.01 0.38
CA SER A 82 -6.24 18.91 1.22
C SER A 82 -5.42 19.47 2.38
N LYS A 83 -5.74 20.69 2.80
CA LYS A 83 -5.09 21.36 3.93
C LYS A 83 -5.18 20.53 5.21
N ASP A 84 -6.33 19.92 5.46
CA ASP A 84 -6.56 19.15 6.68
C ASP A 84 -5.72 17.89 6.73
N PHE A 85 -5.64 17.15 5.61
CA PHE A 85 -4.76 16.00 5.51
C PHE A 85 -3.29 16.39 5.67
N LYS A 86 -2.82 17.41 4.94
CA LYS A 86 -1.44 17.90 5.04
C LYS A 86 -1.08 18.31 6.47
N THR A 87 -1.99 19.01 7.15
CA THR A 87 -1.78 19.42 8.54
C THR A 87 -1.53 18.22 9.44
N GLU A 88 -2.37 17.19 9.39
CA GLU A 88 -2.21 15.99 10.21
C GLU A 88 -1.00 15.16 9.79
N TYR A 89 -0.72 15.07 8.48
CA TYR A 89 0.46 14.39 7.93
C TYR A 89 1.76 14.99 8.51
N PHE A 90 1.95 16.31 8.38
CA PHE A 90 3.17 16.96 8.87
C PHE A 90 3.26 16.97 10.39
N LYS A 91 2.14 17.16 11.09
CA LYS A 91 2.05 17.01 12.55
C LYS A 91 2.53 15.63 13.00
N THR A 92 2.03 14.57 12.38
CA THR A 92 2.42 13.19 12.71
C THR A 92 3.90 12.95 12.43
N LYS A 93 4.40 13.46 11.30
CA LYS A 93 5.81 13.37 10.92
C LYS A 93 6.74 14.09 11.92
N GLU A 94 6.35 15.27 12.38
CA GLU A 94 7.09 16.01 13.41
C GLU A 94 7.03 15.32 14.78
N MET A 95 5.90 14.71 15.11
CA MET A 95 5.76 13.96 16.35
C MET A 95 6.63 12.71 16.42
N ALA A 96 7.07 12.13 15.31
CA ALA A 96 7.88 10.91 15.28
C ALA A 96 9.16 11.06 16.12
N SER A 97 9.76 12.25 16.18
CA SER A 97 10.93 12.53 17.01
C SER A 97 10.70 12.34 18.52
N LYS A 98 9.45 12.39 18.97
CA LYS A 98 9.06 12.16 20.38
C LYS A 98 8.86 10.68 20.71
N TYR A 99 8.81 9.82 19.70
CA TYR A 99 8.59 8.38 19.80
C TYR A 99 9.70 7.60 19.10
N PRO A 100 10.96 7.69 19.60
CA PRO A 100 12.14 7.16 18.92
C PRO A 100 12.15 5.62 18.81
N ASN A 101 11.27 4.93 19.56
CA ASN A 101 11.14 3.48 19.50
C ASN A 101 10.22 3.01 18.35
N VAL A 102 9.55 3.94 17.66
CA VAL A 102 8.65 3.64 16.54
C VAL A 102 9.24 4.18 15.24
N GLU A 103 9.56 3.29 14.32
CA GLU A 103 9.93 3.66 12.96
C GLU A 103 8.66 3.95 12.16
N LEU A 104 8.43 5.24 11.88
CA LEU A 104 7.29 5.72 11.11
C LEU A 104 7.66 5.86 9.64
N THR A 105 6.88 5.21 8.77
CA THR A 105 7.02 5.33 7.31
C THR A 105 5.71 5.77 6.67
N PHE A 106 5.79 6.79 5.83
CA PHE A 106 4.69 7.21 4.96
C PHE A 106 4.91 6.64 3.55
N TYR A 107 4.40 5.43 3.32
CA TYR A 107 4.57 4.75 2.04
C TYR A 107 3.87 5.53 0.91
N TYR A 108 4.58 5.74 -0.20
CA TYR A 108 4.10 6.38 -1.43
C TYR A 108 3.80 7.88 -1.35
N PHE A 109 3.78 8.51 -0.19
CA PHE A 109 3.46 9.93 -0.05
C PHE A 109 4.64 10.87 -0.31
N GLU A 110 5.88 10.39 -0.26
CA GLU A 110 7.08 11.23 -0.27
C GLU A 110 7.65 11.49 -1.66
N SER A 111 7.15 10.83 -2.68
CA SER A 111 7.60 11.01 -4.06
C SER A 111 6.43 11.14 -5.01
N PRO A 112 6.58 11.93 -6.10
CA PRO A 112 5.54 12.05 -7.10
C PRO A 112 5.23 10.70 -7.75
N ALA A 113 3.99 10.52 -8.17
CA ALA A 113 3.59 9.40 -9.00
C ALA A 113 4.39 9.40 -10.31
N SER A 114 4.92 8.25 -10.69
CA SER A 114 5.64 8.10 -11.95
C SER A 114 5.79 6.62 -12.31
N PHE A 115 6.03 6.34 -13.58
CA PHE A 115 6.37 4.99 -14.04
C PHE A 115 7.62 4.44 -13.33
N LYS A 116 8.61 5.28 -13.07
CA LYS A 116 9.85 4.90 -12.38
C LYS A 116 9.63 4.46 -10.93
N LYS A 117 8.53 4.86 -10.31
CA LYS A 117 8.16 4.51 -8.95
C LYS A 117 7.71 3.05 -8.82
N CYS A 118 7.06 2.51 -9.85
CA CYS A 118 6.63 1.12 -9.86
C CYS A 118 7.77 0.20 -10.31
N ARG A 119 8.28 -0.61 -9.38
CA ARG A 119 9.33 -1.61 -9.66
C ARG A 119 8.77 -2.98 -10.02
N PHE A 120 7.45 -3.15 -9.99
CA PHE A 120 6.81 -4.45 -10.17
C PHE A 120 7.13 -5.07 -11.52
N MET A 121 7.15 -4.28 -12.58
CA MET A 121 7.42 -4.76 -13.93
C MET A 121 8.83 -5.37 -14.12
N TRP A 122 9.77 -5.03 -13.24
CA TRP A 122 11.18 -5.38 -13.40
C TRP A 122 11.72 -6.32 -12.33
N ASN A 123 11.25 -6.17 -11.09
CA ASN A 123 11.85 -6.83 -9.93
C ASN A 123 10.97 -7.91 -9.34
N TYR A 124 9.68 -7.94 -9.71
CA TYR A 124 8.69 -8.81 -9.10
C TYR A 124 7.77 -9.40 -10.16
N PHE A 125 7.18 -10.53 -9.83
CA PHE A 125 6.02 -11.10 -10.48
C PHE A 125 5.04 -11.57 -9.40
N TYR A 126 3.78 -11.71 -9.77
CA TYR A 126 2.74 -12.19 -8.88
C TYR A 126 2.04 -13.38 -9.51
N ILE A 127 1.78 -14.40 -8.72
CA ILE A 127 1.04 -15.58 -9.14
C ILE A 127 -0.18 -15.70 -8.22
N THR A 128 -1.36 -15.83 -8.80
CA THR A 128 -2.58 -16.07 -8.05
C THR A 128 -2.63 -17.52 -7.53
N TRP A 129 -3.52 -17.80 -6.58
CA TRP A 129 -3.67 -19.14 -6.01
C TRP A 129 -4.08 -20.20 -7.05
N ASP A 130 -4.73 -19.78 -8.13
CA ASP A 130 -5.15 -20.61 -9.27
C ASP A 130 -4.17 -20.57 -10.44
N GLY A 131 -2.94 -20.07 -10.22
CA GLY A 131 -1.80 -20.16 -11.12
C GLY A 131 -1.66 -19.06 -12.16
N PHE A 132 -2.58 -18.12 -12.26
CA PHE A 132 -2.45 -17.02 -13.20
C PHE A 132 -1.35 -16.03 -12.83
N VAL A 133 -0.74 -15.41 -13.84
CA VAL A 133 0.30 -14.39 -13.71
C VAL A 133 -0.24 -13.04 -14.18
N PRO A 134 -0.94 -12.27 -13.32
CA PRO A 134 -1.36 -10.91 -13.64
C PRO A 134 -0.18 -9.93 -13.55
N PRO A 135 -0.30 -8.70 -14.07
CA PRO A 135 0.78 -7.72 -14.08
C PRO A 135 1.32 -7.34 -12.70
N CYS A 136 0.49 -7.32 -11.64
CA CYS A 136 0.95 -6.98 -10.29
C CYS A 136 -0.01 -7.46 -9.19
N CYS A 137 0.47 -7.46 -7.93
CA CYS A 137 -0.31 -7.84 -6.75
C CYS A 137 -1.29 -6.75 -6.29
N ALA A 138 -1.10 -5.49 -6.68
CA ALA A 138 -2.00 -4.40 -6.29
C ALA A 138 -3.36 -4.50 -7.00
N LYS A 139 -3.39 -5.15 -8.17
CA LYS A 139 -4.58 -5.43 -8.96
C LYS A 139 -4.57 -6.91 -9.36
N PRO A 140 -4.84 -7.84 -8.41
CA PRO A 140 -4.70 -9.28 -8.63
C PRO A 140 -5.93 -9.87 -9.34
N PHE A 141 -6.32 -9.29 -10.48
CA PHE A 141 -7.55 -9.66 -11.21
C PHE A 141 -7.21 -10.31 -12.55
N PRO A 142 -6.96 -11.63 -12.59
CA PRO A 142 -6.54 -12.31 -13.81
C PRO A 142 -7.60 -12.26 -14.92
N LYS A 143 -8.87 -12.09 -14.58
CA LYS A 143 -9.93 -11.88 -15.57
C LYS A 143 -9.82 -10.58 -16.37
N GLU A 144 -9.15 -9.56 -15.80
CA GLU A 144 -8.90 -8.30 -16.50
C GLU A 144 -7.64 -8.40 -17.37
N LYS A 145 -6.55 -8.93 -16.80
CA LYS A 145 -5.30 -9.20 -17.53
C LYS A 145 -4.44 -10.23 -16.81
N HIS A 146 -3.94 -11.19 -17.57
CA HIS A 146 -2.88 -12.11 -17.20
C HIS A 146 -2.01 -12.47 -18.42
N PHE A 147 -0.82 -13.00 -18.19
CA PHE A 147 0.13 -13.37 -19.25
C PHE A 147 0.23 -14.87 -19.47
N GLY A 148 -0.42 -15.66 -18.62
CA GLY A 148 -0.46 -17.13 -18.68
C GLY A 148 -0.76 -17.74 -17.33
N ASN A 149 -0.71 -19.08 -17.26
CA ASN A 149 -0.96 -19.85 -16.05
C ASN A 149 0.20 -20.84 -15.81
N VAL A 150 0.80 -20.80 -14.62
CA VAL A 150 1.96 -21.64 -14.26
C VAL A 150 1.63 -23.12 -14.11
N PHE A 151 0.35 -23.49 -14.06
CA PHE A 151 -0.07 -24.89 -14.11
C PHE A 151 -0.15 -25.43 -15.53
N GLU A 152 -0.11 -24.55 -16.55
CA GLU A 152 -0.21 -24.91 -17.97
C GLU A 152 1.12 -24.77 -18.71
N GLN A 153 1.99 -23.84 -18.28
CA GLN A 153 3.27 -23.58 -18.92
C GLN A 153 4.31 -23.04 -17.92
N PRO A 154 5.62 -23.25 -18.15
CA PRO A 154 6.68 -22.78 -17.28
C PRO A 154 6.66 -21.26 -17.09
N LEU A 155 6.87 -20.78 -15.85
CA LEU A 155 6.89 -19.34 -15.54
C LEU A 155 7.85 -18.56 -16.45
N ILE A 156 9.02 -19.12 -16.77
CA ILE A 156 9.98 -18.44 -17.63
C ILE A 156 9.44 -18.19 -19.05
N GLU A 157 8.60 -19.06 -19.57
CA GLU A 157 7.96 -18.86 -20.87
C GLU A 157 6.90 -17.76 -20.77
N ILE A 158 6.10 -17.75 -19.69
CA ILE A 158 5.10 -16.71 -19.43
C ILE A 158 5.76 -15.33 -19.38
N LEU A 159 6.88 -15.21 -18.63
CA LEU A 159 7.59 -13.94 -18.47
C LEU A 159 8.27 -13.46 -19.77
N ASN A 160 8.38 -14.32 -20.79
CA ASN A 160 8.93 -14.02 -22.10
C ASN A 160 7.89 -14.06 -23.23
N THR A 161 6.61 -14.17 -22.92
CA THR A 161 5.54 -14.01 -23.93
C THR A 161 5.59 -12.63 -24.57
N LYS A 162 5.16 -12.56 -25.82
CA LYS A 162 5.07 -11.28 -26.54
C LYS A 162 4.20 -10.26 -25.80
N ASP A 163 3.06 -10.69 -25.28
CA ASP A 163 2.14 -9.84 -24.51
C ASP A 163 2.80 -9.25 -23.25
N TYR A 164 3.61 -10.06 -22.51
CA TYR A 164 4.31 -9.54 -21.34
C TYR A 164 5.46 -8.59 -21.72
N GLN A 165 6.16 -8.86 -22.83
CA GLN A 165 7.20 -7.98 -23.34
C GLN A 165 6.61 -6.64 -23.80
N GLU A 166 5.50 -6.65 -24.55
CA GLU A 166 4.80 -5.46 -25.00
C GLU A 166 4.29 -4.63 -23.80
N PHE A 167 3.72 -5.29 -22.79
CA PHE A 167 3.28 -4.60 -21.57
C PHE A 167 4.46 -3.92 -20.84
N ARG A 168 5.62 -4.56 -20.77
CA ARG A 168 6.85 -3.93 -20.23
C ARG A 168 7.37 -2.80 -21.09
N GLN A 169 7.27 -2.93 -22.42
CA GLN A 169 7.69 -1.89 -23.34
C GLN A 169 6.82 -0.63 -23.18
N ASP A 170 5.51 -0.79 -23.04
CA ASP A 170 4.61 0.33 -22.74
C ASP A 170 5.01 1.07 -21.46
N TRP A 171 5.40 0.32 -20.41
CA TRP A 171 5.96 0.91 -19.20
C TRP A 171 7.28 1.66 -19.44
N PHE A 172 8.15 1.09 -20.24
CA PHE A 172 9.43 1.73 -20.58
C PHE A 172 9.22 3.00 -21.39
N ASP A 173 8.25 2.99 -22.30
CA ASP A 173 7.87 4.13 -23.14
C ASP A 173 7.02 5.17 -22.42
N GLU A 174 6.79 4.99 -21.11
CA GLU A 174 5.93 5.84 -20.27
C GLU A 174 4.48 5.94 -20.78
N LYS A 175 4.01 4.93 -21.52
CA LYS A 175 2.62 4.77 -21.89
C LYS A 175 1.86 4.12 -20.73
N ASN A 176 0.87 4.82 -20.19
CA ASN A 176 0.09 4.27 -19.07
C ASN A 176 -0.83 3.13 -19.55
N PRO A 177 -0.55 1.86 -19.24
CA PRO A 177 -1.48 0.80 -19.59
C PRO A 177 -2.81 0.99 -18.86
N GLU A 178 -3.93 0.76 -19.54
CA GLU A 178 -5.27 0.84 -18.94
C GLU A 178 -5.41 0.01 -17.66
N PHE A 179 -4.74 -1.14 -17.63
CA PHE A 179 -4.68 -1.98 -16.43
C PHE A 179 -4.15 -1.23 -15.20
N CYS A 180 -3.27 -0.24 -15.37
CA CYS A 180 -2.66 0.53 -14.29
C CYS A 180 -3.46 1.78 -13.88
N ASP A 181 -4.61 2.01 -14.50
CA ASP A 181 -5.51 3.09 -14.08
C ASP A 181 -5.93 2.93 -12.60
N LYS A 182 -6.20 4.05 -11.94
CA LYS A 182 -6.52 4.14 -10.50
C LYS A 182 -5.42 3.63 -9.55
N CYS A 183 -4.26 3.23 -10.06
CA CYS A 183 -3.15 2.83 -9.21
C CYS A 183 -2.53 4.04 -8.48
N PHE A 184 -2.36 3.95 -7.17
CA PHE A 184 -1.74 5.02 -6.39
C PHE A 184 -0.30 5.34 -6.84
N ASN A 185 0.45 4.35 -7.35
CA ASN A 185 1.79 4.60 -7.89
C ASN A 185 1.79 5.57 -9.08
N MET A 186 0.70 5.65 -9.82
CA MET A 186 0.55 6.48 -11.01
C MET A 186 -0.17 7.78 -10.72
N ASN A 187 -1.02 7.82 -9.71
CA ASN A 187 -1.98 8.91 -9.51
C ASN A 187 -1.83 9.63 -8.16
N LEU A 188 -1.10 9.05 -7.20
CA LEU A 188 -0.95 9.69 -5.90
C LEU A 188 -0.01 10.90 -6.01
N PRO A 189 -0.48 12.10 -5.65
CA PRO A 189 0.37 13.28 -5.62
C PRO A 189 1.42 13.20 -4.50
N ALA A 190 2.58 13.81 -4.71
CA ALA A 190 3.56 14.00 -3.64
C ALA A 190 3.04 15.02 -2.62
N ILE A 191 3.23 14.72 -1.34
CA ILE A 191 2.87 15.64 -0.26
C ILE A 191 4.07 16.53 0.05
N THR A 192 3.95 17.79 -0.30
CA THR A 192 4.99 18.81 -0.07
C THR A 192 4.54 19.84 0.96
N LYS A 193 5.48 20.34 1.76
CA LYS A 193 5.26 21.60 2.50
C LYS A 193 5.21 22.72 1.45
N GLU A 194 4.10 23.42 1.41
CA GLU A 194 4.02 24.70 0.69
C GLU A 194 4.75 25.76 1.45
#